data_6a28c4c61c189221dcb6ae4b6d89b486
#
_entry.id   6a28c4c61c189221dcb6ae4b6d89b486
#
_cell.length_a   1.000
_cell.length_b   1.000
_cell.length_c   1.000
_cell.angle_alpha   90.00
_cell.angle_beta   90.00
_cell.angle_gamma   90.00
#
_symmetry.space_group_name_H-M   'P 1'
#
loop_
_entity.id
_entity.type
_entity.pdbx_description
1 polymer ?
#
loop_
_entity_poly.entity_id
_entity_poly.type
_entity_poly.pdbx_seq_one_letter_code
_entity_poly.pdbx_strand_id
1 'polypeptide(L)'
;ITSLKIGSGVSTIPSYAFALCNSLTSVVIPKNVNLIKNYAFADCIKLASVTILSDAISISGAKVFQNCSALDSLVFGESVNTIRSSSFTLGNRTNVISLAKYPPVCEGDTSPFAGVSPYCVLYVPKGRAADYRAAKGWAGQFRAVDDMNDSSHSANCDVNGDGVVDIADATAVIECVLGK
;
A
#
# COMPACT_ATOMS: atom_id res chain seq x y z
N ILE A 1 -5.19 -18.77 -8.60
CA ILE A 1 -6.04 -18.07 -7.59
C ILE A 1 -6.35 -16.70 -8.15
N THR A 2 -7.63 -16.40 -8.38
CA THR A 2 -8.11 -15.11 -8.92
C THR A 2 -8.57 -14.16 -7.81
N SER A 3 -9.01 -14.70 -6.68
CA SER A 3 -9.37 -13.92 -5.48
C SER A 3 -8.84 -14.61 -4.23
N LEU A 4 -8.52 -13.82 -3.22
CA LEU A 4 -8.00 -14.28 -1.94
C LEU A 4 -8.77 -13.63 -0.80
N LYS A 5 -9.38 -14.46 0.05
CA LYS A 5 -9.98 -14.02 1.31
C LYS A 5 -9.15 -14.56 2.47
N ILE A 6 -8.55 -13.66 3.24
CA ILE A 6 -7.80 -14.01 4.46
C ILE A 6 -8.77 -14.07 5.63
N GLY A 7 -8.88 -15.23 6.24
CA GLY A 7 -9.82 -15.47 7.35
C GLY A 7 -9.43 -14.74 8.64
N SER A 8 -10.39 -14.52 9.52
CA SER A 8 -10.21 -13.79 10.79
C SER A 8 -9.29 -14.51 11.80
N GLY A 9 -9.05 -15.81 11.64
CA GLY A 9 -8.09 -16.55 12.46
C GLY A 9 -6.63 -16.45 12.01
N VAL A 10 -6.33 -15.77 10.90
CA VAL A 10 -4.96 -15.67 10.37
C VAL A 10 -4.29 -14.44 10.97
N SER A 11 -3.33 -14.63 11.87
CA SER A 11 -2.51 -13.56 12.44
C SER A 11 -1.19 -13.35 11.72
N THR A 12 -0.73 -14.34 10.97
CA THR A 12 0.55 -14.30 10.25
C THR A 12 0.39 -14.86 8.85
N ILE A 13 0.91 -14.13 7.86
CA ILE A 13 1.07 -14.64 6.49
C ILE A 13 2.51 -15.16 6.36
N PRO A 14 2.71 -16.48 6.18
CA PRO A 14 4.04 -17.08 6.09
C PRO A 14 4.83 -16.63 4.87
N SER A 15 6.14 -16.89 4.90
CA SER A 15 6.98 -16.64 3.73
C SER A 15 6.50 -17.46 2.53
N TYR A 16 6.47 -16.81 1.35
CA TYR A 16 6.05 -17.39 0.08
C TYR A 16 4.60 -17.91 0.02
N ALA A 17 3.74 -17.62 1.02
CA ALA A 17 2.40 -18.20 1.11
C ALA A 17 1.55 -18.02 -0.15
N PHE A 18 1.69 -16.91 -0.84
CA PHE A 18 0.95 -16.56 -2.05
C PHE A 18 1.88 -16.12 -3.18
N ALA A 19 3.16 -16.51 -3.11
CA ALA A 19 4.11 -16.22 -4.19
C ALA A 19 3.64 -16.87 -5.50
N LEU A 20 3.95 -16.21 -6.65
CA LEU A 20 3.59 -16.70 -7.99
C LEU A 20 2.07 -16.86 -8.23
N CYS A 21 1.22 -16.20 -7.44
CA CYS A 21 -0.20 -16.15 -7.70
C CYS A 21 -0.53 -15.24 -8.89
N ASN A 22 -0.13 -15.64 -10.11
CA ASN A 22 -0.14 -14.84 -11.33
C ASN A 22 -1.55 -14.45 -11.85
N SER A 23 -2.61 -14.93 -11.22
CA SER A 23 -3.99 -14.54 -11.55
C SER A 23 -4.64 -13.70 -10.45
N LEU A 24 -3.95 -13.45 -9.34
CA LEU A 24 -4.43 -12.61 -8.26
C LEU A 24 -4.35 -11.15 -8.68
N THR A 25 -5.49 -10.44 -8.66
CA THR A 25 -5.58 -9.04 -9.08
C THR A 25 -5.67 -8.06 -7.91
N SER A 26 -6.19 -8.51 -6.78
CA SER A 26 -6.30 -7.68 -5.59
C SER A 26 -6.16 -8.49 -4.31
N VAL A 27 -5.69 -7.84 -3.24
CA VAL A 27 -5.66 -8.42 -1.89
C VAL A 27 -5.95 -7.38 -0.84
N VAL A 28 -6.79 -7.77 0.13
CA VAL A 28 -6.99 -7.02 1.38
C VAL A 28 -6.35 -7.80 2.52
N ILE A 29 -5.43 -7.15 3.23
CA ILE A 29 -4.83 -7.66 4.46
C ILE A 29 -5.67 -7.16 5.62
N PRO A 30 -6.45 -8.02 6.28
CA PRO A 30 -7.41 -7.62 7.30
C PRO A 30 -6.72 -7.24 8.62
N LYS A 31 -7.48 -6.62 9.52
CA LYS A 31 -7.01 -6.08 10.81
C LYS A 31 -6.37 -7.11 11.75
N ASN A 32 -6.77 -8.37 11.64
CA ASN A 32 -6.22 -9.46 12.47
C ASN A 32 -4.83 -9.94 12.06
N VAL A 33 -4.32 -9.53 10.88
CA VAL A 33 -2.97 -9.90 10.43
C VAL A 33 -1.97 -8.90 10.99
N ASN A 34 -1.08 -9.35 11.86
CA ASN A 34 -0.03 -8.54 12.48
C ASN A 34 1.37 -8.78 11.90
N LEU A 35 1.53 -9.81 11.10
CA LEU A 35 2.83 -10.15 10.53
C LEU A 35 2.70 -10.66 9.10
N ILE A 36 3.45 -10.05 8.18
CA ILE A 36 3.66 -10.57 6.83
C ILE A 36 5.15 -10.87 6.67
N LYS A 37 5.48 -12.11 6.31
CA LYS A 37 6.85 -12.59 6.17
C LYS A 37 7.39 -12.44 4.74
N ASN A 38 8.69 -12.77 4.57
CA ASN A 38 9.43 -12.57 3.32
C ASN A 38 8.71 -13.17 2.11
N TYR A 39 8.66 -12.43 1.00
CA TYR A 39 8.17 -12.90 -0.30
C TYR A 39 6.72 -13.40 -0.29
N ALA A 40 5.91 -13.04 0.70
CA ALA A 40 4.56 -13.61 0.88
C ALA A 40 3.67 -13.47 -0.37
N PHE A 41 3.82 -12.41 -1.15
CA PHE A 41 3.10 -12.13 -2.40
C PHE A 41 4.05 -11.84 -3.56
N ALA A 42 5.30 -12.32 -3.49
CA ALA A 42 6.27 -12.07 -4.56
C ALA A 42 5.81 -12.67 -5.88
N ASP A 43 6.17 -11.99 -6.97
CA ASP A 43 5.90 -12.43 -8.34
C ASP A 43 4.39 -12.57 -8.69
N CYS A 44 3.52 -11.89 -7.96
CA CYS A 44 2.11 -11.77 -8.32
C CYS A 44 1.94 -10.71 -9.42
N ILE A 45 2.32 -11.04 -10.66
CA ILE A 45 2.48 -10.09 -11.78
C ILE A 45 1.20 -9.38 -12.23
N LYS A 46 0.02 -9.88 -11.85
CA LYS A 46 -1.29 -9.25 -12.12
C LYS A 46 -1.90 -8.55 -10.91
N LEU A 47 -1.19 -8.52 -9.78
CA LEU A 47 -1.69 -7.88 -8.56
C LEU A 47 -1.66 -6.36 -8.75
N ALA A 48 -2.83 -5.78 -8.99
CA ALA A 48 -3.03 -4.37 -9.27
C ALA A 48 -3.35 -3.55 -8.01
N SER A 49 -4.00 -4.17 -7.00
CA SER A 49 -4.41 -3.46 -5.79
C SER A 49 -4.03 -4.21 -4.52
N VAL A 50 -3.44 -3.49 -3.56
CA VAL A 50 -3.13 -3.97 -2.22
C VAL A 50 -3.68 -2.99 -1.19
N THR A 51 -4.53 -3.48 -0.28
CA THR A 51 -5.05 -2.71 0.85
C THR A 51 -4.63 -3.38 2.15
N ILE A 52 -4.00 -2.63 3.06
CA ILE A 52 -3.49 -3.11 4.33
C ILE A 52 -4.26 -2.42 5.45
N LEU A 53 -5.21 -3.13 6.08
CA LEU A 53 -6.12 -2.60 7.10
C LEU A 53 -5.63 -2.84 8.54
N SER A 54 -4.54 -3.56 8.72
CA SER A 54 -4.09 -4.02 10.03
C SER A 54 -3.91 -2.89 11.04
N ASP A 55 -4.30 -3.15 12.29
CA ASP A 55 -4.20 -2.19 13.40
C ASP A 55 -2.79 -2.13 14.02
N ALA A 56 -1.92 -3.07 13.74
CA ALA A 56 -0.56 -3.12 14.28
C ALA A 56 0.37 -3.97 13.39
N ILE A 57 0.32 -3.75 12.09
CA ILE A 57 1.11 -4.58 11.19
C ILE A 57 2.57 -4.18 11.19
N SER A 58 3.41 -5.19 11.34
CA SER A 58 4.78 -5.14 10.88
C SER A 58 4.85 -5.85 9.53
N ILE A 59 5.10 -5.12 8.46
CA ILE A 59 5.54 -5.72 7.20
C ILE A 59 7.02 -6.06 7.40
N SER A 60 7.28 -7.06 8.23
CA SER A 60 8.62 -7.43 8.65
C SER A 60 9.36 -8.30 7.64
N GLY A 61 8.66 -8.77 6.63
CA GLY A 61 9.25 -9.49 5.51
C GLY A 61 9.94 -8.54 4.53
N ALA A 62 11.16 -8.85 4.14
CA ALA A 62 11.75 -8.22 2.97
C ALA A 62 11.05 -8.73 1.70
N LYS A 63 10.91 -7.84 0.71
CA LYS A 63 10.45 -8.17 -0.65
C LYS A 63 9.05 -8.82 -0.70
N VAL A 64 8.16 -8.42 0.22
CA VAL A 64 6.82 -9.00 0.38
C VAL A 64 6.03 -8.95 -0.92
N PHE A 65 6.05 -7.82 -1.63
CA PHE A 65 5.38 -7.61 -2.92
C PHE A 65 6.40 -7.37 -4.05
N GLN A 66 7.52 -8.12 -4.01
CA GLN A 66 8.52 -8.04 -5.08
C GLN A 66 7.92 -8.49 -6.41
N ASN A 67 8.27 -7.78 -7.49
CA ASN A 67 7.83 -8.07 -8.87
C ASN A 67 6.30 -8.06 -9.09
N CYS A 68 5.53 -7.40 -8.22
CA CYS A 68 4.13 -7.10 -8.48
C CYS A 68 4.02 -5.92 -9.47
N SER A 69 4.44 -6.16 -10.72
CA SER A 69 4.63 -5.10 -11.74
C SER A 69 3.35 -4.40 -12.19
N ALA A 70 2.19 -5.01 -11.94
CA ALA A 70 0.89 -4.39 -12.22
C ALA A 70 0.35 -3.54 -11.08
N LEU A 71 1.10 -3.40 -9.94
CA LEU A 71 0.61 -2.71 -8.77
C LEU A 71 0.45 -1.21 -9.05
N ASP A 72 -0.79 -0.75 -9.11
CA ASP A 72 -1.19 0.63 -9.39
C ASP A 72 -1.93 1.30 -8.21
N SER A 73 -2.40 0.52 -7.25
CA SER A 73 -3.06 1.00 -6.04
C SER A 73 -2.51 0.33 -4.78
N LEU A 74 -2.02 1.14 -3.83
CA LEU A 74 -1.51 0.67 -2.54
C LEU A 74 -2.07 1.53 -1.41
N VAL A 75 -2.84 0.94 -0.51
CA VAL A 75 -3.44 1.64 0.63
C VAL A 75 -2.87 1.11 1.94
N PHE A 76 -2.32 2.00 2.76
CA PHE A 76 -1.93 1.74 4.15
C PHE A 76 -3.00 2.26 5.09
N GLY A 77 -3.53 1.39 5.93
CA GLY A 77 -4.46 1.75 7.00
C GLY A 77 -3.83 2.63 8.07
N GLU A 78 -4.66 3.20 8.94
CA GLU A 78 -4.29 4.19 9.96
C GLU A 78 -3.23 3.70 10.95
N SER A 79 -3.17 2.39 11.20
CA SER A 79 -2.33 1.77 12.23
C SER A 79 -1.08 1.07 11.69
N VAL A 80 -0.81 1.17 10.38
CA VAL A 80 0.45 0.67 9.83
C VAL A 80 1.59 1.47 10.42
N ASN A 81 2.52 0.80 11.10
CA ASN A 81 3.58 1.49 11.86
C ASN A 81 5.00 1.19 11.38
N THR A 82 5.23 0.04 10.73
CA THR A 82 6.57 -0.36 10.29
C THR A 82 6.54 -1.05 8.93
N ILE A 83 7.44 -0.66 8.04
CA ILE A 83 7.61 -1.25 6.71
C ILE A 83 9.10 -1.54 6.52
N ARG A 84 9.46 -2.75 6.06
CA ARG A 84 10.85 -3.11 5.79
C ARG A 84 11.29 -2.84 4.36
N SER A 85 12.60 -2.82 4.19
CA SER A 85 13.29 -2.58 2.92
C SER A 85 12.73 -3.40 1.76
N SER A 86 12.61 -2.75 0.60
CA SER A 86 12.24 -3.39 -0.66
C SER A 86 10.93 -4.21 -0.59
N SER A 87 9.99 -3.80 0.28
CA SER A 87 8.73 -4.52 0.46
C SER A 87 7.82 -4.44 -0.77
N PHE A 88 7.91 -3.34 -1.53
CA PHE A 88 7.04 -3.08 -2.68
C PHE A 88 7.84 -2.80 -3.94
N THR A 89 7.42 -3.41 -5.04
CA THR A 89 7.77 -2.98 -6.39
C THR A 89 6.53 -2.31 -6.97
N LEU A 90 6.58 -1.00 -7.12
CA LEU A 90 5.44 -0.22 -7.62
C LEU A 90 5.43 -0.19 -9.15
N GLY A 91 4.24 -0.21 -9.72
CA GLY A 91 4.03 0.02 -11.15
C GLY A 91 4.36 1.47 -11.56
N ASN A 92 4.27 1.76 -12.86
CA ASN A 92 4.68 3.06 -13.41
C ASN A 92 3.85 4.25 -12.93
N ARG A 93 2.65 4.02 -12.42
CA ARG A 93 1.72 5.07 -11.97
C ARG A 93 1.00 4.67 -10.69
N THR A 94 1.68 3.99 -9.78
CA THR A 94 1.06 3.55 -8.54
C THR A 94 0.63 4.75 -7.70
N ASN A 95 -0.64 4.80 -7.34
CA ASN A 95 -1.15 5.69 -6.32
C ASN A 95 -0.96 5.04 -4.96
N VAL A 96 -0.24 5.71 -4.08
CA VAL A 96 -0.04 5.25 -2.71
C VAL A 96 -0.84 6.15 -1.79
N ILE A 97 -1.72 5.55 -0.99
CA ILE A 97 -2.52 6.25 0.01
C ILE A 97 -2.06 5.76 1.38
N SER A 98 -1.63 6.66 2.25
CA SER A 98 -1.37 6.36 3.64
C SER A 98 -2.39 7.05 4.52
N LEU A 99 -3.18 6.27 5.25
CA LEU A 99 -4.14 6.80 6.24
C LEU A 99 -3.46 6.99 7.61
N ALA A 100 -2.21 6.56 7.78
CA ALA A 100 -1.48 6.71 9.02
C ALA A 100 -1.20 8.19 9.31
N LYS A 101 -1.54 8.62 10.52
CA LYS A 101 -1.33 10.02 10.97
C LYS A 101 0.13 10.45 10.90
N TYR A 102 1.04 9.53 11.11
CA TYR A 102 2.48 9.74 11.00
C TYR A 102 3.09 8.71 10.05
N PRO A 103 4.19 9.05 9.36
CA PRO A 103 4.83 8.12 8.45
C PRO A 103 5.22 6.82 9.15
N PRO A 104 4.82 5.66 8.65
CA PRO A 104 5.36 4.39 9.12
C PRO A 104 6.89 4.37 9.12
N VAL A 105 7.48 3.77 10.14
CA VAL A 105 8.94 3.64 10.25
C VAL A 105 9.44 2.71 9.15
N CYS A 106 10.38 3.19 8.33
CA CYS A 106 11.04 2.36 7.33
C CYS A 106 12.31 1.75 7.92
N GLU A 107 12.29 0.43 8.12
CA GLU A 107 13.42 -0.34 8.65
C GLU A 107 14.25 -0.95 7.52
N GLY A 108 15.58 -0.95 7.69
CA GLY A 108 16.55 -1.52 6.77
C GLY A 108 17.34 -0.45 6.01
N ASP A 109 18.23 -0.92 5.13
CA ASP A 109 19.24 -0.09 4.47
C ASP A 109 18.74 0.57 3.19
N THR A 110 17.64 0.06 2.63
CA THR A 110 17.04 0.59 1.40
C THR A 110 15.58 0.99 1.64
N SER A 111 15.06 1.88 0.78
CA SER A 111 13.65 2.25 0.81
C SER A 111 12.74 1.02 0.64
N PRO A 112 11.59 0.95 1.36
CA PRO A 112 10.58 -0.07 1.10
C PRO A 112 9.98 0.02 -0.32
N PHE A 113 10.11 1.16 -0.98
CA PHE A 113 9.59 1.46 -2.32
C PHE A 113 10.72 1.44 -3.37
N ALA A 114 11.52 0.37 -3.40
CA ALA A 114 12.64 0.28 -4.33
C ALA A 114 12.18 0.37 -5.79
N GLY A 115 12.80 1.27 -6.56
CA GLY A 115 12.51 1.44 -7.99
C GLY A 115 11.19 2.14 -8.29
N VAL A 116 10.72 3.00 -7.38
CA VAL A 116 9.51 3.81 -7.60
C VAL A 116 9.64 4.64 -8.87
N SER A 117 8.65 4.52 -9.72
CA SER A 117 8.56 5.34 -10.93
C SER A 117 8.42 6.83 -10.56
N PRO A 118 9.04 7.73 -11.35
CA PRO A 118 8.91 9.18 -11.13
C PRO A 118 7.47 9.70 -11.34
N TYR A 119 6.52 8.84 -11.65
CA TYR A 119 5.11 9.20 -11.81
C TYR A 119 4.23 8.80 -10.62
N CYS A 120 4.77 8.10 -9.63
CA CYS A 120 4.01 7.71 -8.44
C CYS A 120 3.78 8.90 -7.52
N VAL A 121 2.56 8.99 -6.97
CA VAL A 121 2.14 10.02 -6.02
C VAL A 121 1.76 9.35 -4.70
N LEU A 122 2.10 10.02 -3.60
CA LEU A 122 1.71 9.62 -2.25
C LEU A 122 0.67 10.60 -1.71
N TYR A 123 -0.48 10.09 -1.30
CA TYR A 123 -1.54 10.83 -0.62
C TYR A 123 -1.52 10.52 0.87
N VAL A 124 -1.58 11.56 1.70
CA VAL A 124 -1.45 11.45 3.16
C VAL A 124 -2.53 12.27 3.87
N PRO A 125 -2.80 12.03 5.16
CA PRO A 125 -3.78 12.81 5.90
C PRO A 125 -3.46 14.30 5.87
N LYS A 126 -4.50 15.13 5.81
CA LYS A 126 -4.40 16.60 5.73
C LYS A 126 -3.42 17.17 6.75
N GLY A 127 -2.51 18.03 6.26
CA GLY A 127 -1.46 18.67 7.06
C GLY A 127 -0.27 17.76 7.41
N ARG A 128 -0.15 16.58 6.78
CA ARG A 128 0.92 15.62 7.06
C ARG A 128 1.95 15.46 5.95
N ALA A 129 1.76 16.09 4.82
CA ALA A 129 2.69 15.98 3.69
C ALA A 129 4.14 16.33 4.06
N ALA A 130 4.35 17.34 4.93
CA ALA A 130 5.68 17.73 5.39
C ALA A 130 6.36 16.62 6.21
N ASP A 131 5.62 15.92 7.08
CA ASP A 131 6.14 14.81 7.89
C ASP A 131 6.64 13.67 7.00
N TYR A 132 5.86 13.31 5.98
CA TYR A 132 6.22 12.25 5.03
C TYR A 132 7.39 12.65 4.12
N ARG A 133 7.46 13.91 3.68
CA ARG A 133 8.60 14.41 2.88
C ARG A 133 9.92 14.40 3.65
N ALA A 134 9.88 14.49 4.97
CA ALA A 134 11.06 14.47 5.85
C ALA A 134 11.41 13.05 6.36
N ALA A 135 10.49 12.10 6.31
CA ALA A 135 10.67 10.80 6.92
C ALA A 135 11.63 9.90 6.13
N LYS A 136 12.54 9.22 6.85
CA LYS A 136 13.47 8.23 6.26
C LYS A 136 12.70 7.13 5.52
N GLY A 137 13.10 6.84 4.29
CA GLY A 137 12.49 5.81 3.44
C GLY A 137 11.26 6.28 2.66
N TRP A 138 10.70 7.46 3.00
CA TRP A 138 9.63 8.14 2.27
C TRP A 138 10.16 9.32 1.46
N ALA A 139 11.11 10.06 2.04
CA ALA A 139 11.71 11.24 1.43
C ALA A 139 12.27 10.95 0.04
N GLY A 140 11.87 11.75 -0.96
CA GLY A 140 12.38 11.66 -2.33
C GLY A 140 11.96 10.41 -3.11
N GLN A 141 11.03 9.58 -2.58
CA GLN A 141 10.58 8.36 -3.26
C GLN A 141 9.45 8.62 -4.25
N PHE A 142 8.64 9.64 -4.03
CA PHE A 142 7.44 9.93 -4.82
C PHE A 142 7.61 11.24 -5.58
N ARG A 143 6.96 11.36 -6.74
CA ARG A 143 6.89 12.60 -7.52
C ARG A 143 6.30 13.74 -6.71
N ALA A 144 5.23 13.45 -5.98
CA ALA A 144 4.56 14.37 -5.10
C ALA A 144 4.14 13.63 -3.83
N VAL A 145 4.03 14.38 -2.74
CA VAL A 145 3.39 13.95 -1.50
C VAL A 145 2.32 14.99 -1.21
N ASP A 146 1.07 14.62 -1.38
CA ASP A 146 -0.06 15.52 -1.33
C ASP A 146 -0.97 15.20 -0.14
N ASP A 147 -1.50 16.24 0.47
CA ASP A 147 -2.53 16.08 1.49
C ASP A 147 -3.84 15.63 0.83
N MET A 148 -4.50 14.63 1.41
CA MET A 148 -5.89 14.30 1.04
C MET A 148 -6.78 15.54 1.23
N ASN A 149 -7.69 15.79 0.30
CA ASN A 149 -8.50 17.03 0.18
C ASN A 149 -7.72 18.28 -0.31
N ASP A 150 -6.56 18.12 -0.92
CA ASP A 150 -5.97 19.21 -1.71
C ASP A 150 -6.45 19.12 -3.16
N SER A 151 -7.33 20.04 -3.54
CA SER A 151 -7.99 20.06 -4.85
C SER A 151 -7.06 20.31 -6.06
N SER A 152 -5.75 20.44 -5.82
CA SER A 152 -4.78 20.76 -6.87
C SER A 152 -4.36 19.55 -7.73
N HIS A 153 -4.65 18.28 -7.32
CA HIS A 153 -4.20 17.07 -8.01
C HIS A 153 -5.27 15.97 -8.16
N SER A 154 -6.54 16.34 -8.16
CA SER A 154 -7.69 15.41 -7.99
C SER A 154 -7.97 14.37 -9.09
N ALA A 155 -7.25 14.35 -10.20
CA ALA A 155 -7.74 13.62 -11.38
C ALA A 155 -7.54 12.10 -11.38
N ASN A 156 -6.69 11.51 -10.51
CA ASN A 156 -6.33 10.09 -10.59
C ASN A 156 -6.59 9.26 -9.31
N CYS A 157 -7.04 9.85 -8.23
CA CYS A 157 -7.32 9.14 -6.97
C CYS A 157 -8.75 9.33 -6.46
N ASP A 158 -9.56 10.08 -7.19
CA ASP A 158 -11.00 10.18 -6.98
C ASP A 158 -11.65 8.88 -7.50
N VAL A 159 -11.68 7.88 -6.65
CA VAL A 159 -12.18 6.54 -6.99
C VAL A 159 -13.70 6.50 -6.97
N ASN A 160 -14.32 7.32 -6.12
CA ASN A 160 -15.77 7.41 -5.99
C ASN A 160 -16.40 8.40 -6.98
N GLY A 161 -15.59 9.24 -7.65
CA GLY A 161 -16.02 10.18 -8.69
C GLY A 161 -16.72 11.43 -8.16
N ASP A 162 -16.51 11.80 -6.88
CA ASP A 162 -17.15 12.97 -6.27
C ASP A 162 -16.36 14.29 -6.47
N GLY A 163 -15.20 14.23 -7.09
CA GLY A 163 -14.32 15.35 -7.40
C GLY A 163 -13.39 15.75 -6.26
N VAL A 164 -13.35 14.99 -5.17
CA VAL A 164 -12.51 15.23 -3.98
C VAL A 164 -11.70 13.98 -3.69
N VAL A 165 -10.39 14.07 -3.51
CA VAL A 165 -9.56 12.94 -3.07
C VAL A 165 -9.49 12.93 -1.55
N ASP A 166 -10.16 11.96 -0.91
CA ASP A 166 -10.22 11.87 0.54
C ASP A 166 -10.32 10.42 1.05
N ILE A 167 -10.70 10.27 2.34
CA ILE A 167 -10.88 8.95 2.96
C ILE A 167 -12.04 8.15 2.32
N ALA A 168 -13.00 8.83 1.66
CA ALA A 168 -14.09 8.15 0.98
C ALA A 168 -13.58 7.38 -0.24
N ASP A 169 -12.55 7.88 -0.94
CA ASP A 169 -11.90 7.15 -2.04
C ASP A 169 -11.21 5.89 -1.54
N ALA A 170 -10.47 5.98 -0.45
CA ALA A 170 -9.87 4.82 0.19
C ALA A 170 -10.95 3.82 0.64
N THR A 171 -12.09 4.30 1.12
CA THR A 171 -13.25 3.47 1.51
C THR A 171 -13.89 2.83 0.29
N ALA A 172 -14.06 3.56 -0.81
CA ALA A 172 -14.60 3.05 -2.06
C ALA A 172 -13.73 1.93 -2.65
N VAL A 173 -12.40 2.05 -2.59
CA VAL A 173 -11.48 0.97 -2.95
C VAL A 173 -11.70 -0.26 -2.07
N ILE A 174 -11.80 -0.06 -0.76
CA ILE A 174 -12.03 -1.13 0.22
C ILE A 174 -13.37 -1.83 -0.02
N GLU A 175 -14.45 -1.08 -0.22
CA GLU A 175 -15.79 -1.60 -0.46
C GLU A 175 -15.88 -2.36 -1.79
N CYS A 176 -15.30 -1.81 -2.84
CA CYS A 176 -15.21 -2.47 -4.15
C CYS A 176 -14.49 -3.84 -4.04
N VAL A 177 -13.39 -3.89 -3.31
CA VAL A 177 -12.60 -5.13 -3.12
C VAL A 177 -13.31 -6.13 -2.20
N LEU A 178 -14.09 -5.66 -1.21
CA LEU A 178 -14.85 -6.51 -0.31
C LEU A 178 -16.19 -6.97 -0.89
N GLY A 179 -16.59 -6.45 -2.07
CA GLY A 179 -17.84 -6.80 -2.74
C GLY A 179 -19.09 -6.31 -1.99
N LYS A 180 -19.00 -5.15 -1.35
CA LYS A 180 -20.14 -4.48 -0.69
C LYS A 180 -20.73 -3.41 -1.57
#